data_fd2c6b8a0d9d68d536a9f2bf1a973fd4
#
_entry.id   fd2c6b8a0d9d68d536a9f2bf1a973fd4
#
_cell.length_a   1.000
_cell.length_b   1.000
_cell.length_c   1.000
_cell.angle_alpha   90.00
_cell.angle_beta   90.00
_cell.angle_gamma   90.00
#
_symmetry.space_group_name_H-M   'P 1'
#
loop_
_entity.id
_entity.type
_entity.pdbx_description
1 polymer ?
#
loop_
_entity_poly.entity_id
_entity_poly.type
_entity_poly.pdbx_seq_one_letter_code
_entity_poly.pdbx_strand_id
1 'polypeptide(L)'
;DLIVYIGCGERGNEMTDVLTEFPSLIDPRTGRSLMERTILIANTSNMPVAAREVSLYSGITLAEYYRDMGMAVAIMADSTSRWAEALRELSGRMEEMPAEEGFPAYLPTRLAEFYERAGRVTTLCQKEGSVSVIGAVSPPGGDFSEPVTQHTKRFIRCLWALARELAH
;
A
#
# COMPACT_ATOMS: atom_id res chain seq x y z
N ASP A 1 8.95 -14.17 -3.93
CA ASP A 1 8.64 -14.67 -5.28
C ASP A 1 8.08 -13.56 -6.16
N LEU A 2 7.11 -12.80 -5.68
CA LEU A 2 6.46 -11.71 -6.41
C LEU A 2 6.42 -10.43 -5.57
N ILE A 3 6.56 -9.29 -6.22
CA ILE A 3 6.43 -7.98 -5.62
C ILE A 3 5.24 -7.27 -6.26
N VAL A 4 4.38 -6.67 -5.44
CA VAL A 4 3.32 -5.77 -5.89
C VAL A 4 3.63 -4.38 -5.33
N TYR A 5 3.98 -3.46 -6.21
CA TYR A 5 4.20 -2.07 -5.83
C TYR A 5 2.97 -1.24 -6.21
N ILE A 6 2.43 -0.55 -5.24
CA ILE A 6 1.25 0.30 -5.41
C ILE A 6 1.66 1.74 -5.11
N GLY A 7 1.80 2.54 -6.15
CA GLY A 7 1.91 3.99 -6.02
C GLY A 7 0.52 4.58 -5.91
N CYS A 8 0.14 5.01 -4.73
CA CYS A 8 -1.19 5.53 -4.43
C CYS A 8 -1.14 7.05 -4.26
N GLY A 9 -1.52 7.78 -5.31
CA GLY A 9 -1.53 9.24 -5.31
C GLY A 9 -0.13 9.86 -5.38
N GLU A 10 0.84 9.14 -5.90
CA GLU A 10 2.21 9.61 -6.04
C GLU A 10 2.36 10.65 -7.15
N ARG A 11 3.43 11.43 -7.07
CA ARG A 11 3.76 12.41 -8.11
C ARG A 11 4.20 11.70 -9.37
N GLY A 12 3.83 12.26 -10.53
CA GLY A 12 4.16 11.65 -11.83
C GLY A 12 5.66 11.48 -12.06
N ASN A 13 6.48 12.42 -11.61
CA ASN A 13 7.95 12.31 -11.69
C ASN A 13 8.49 11.16 -10.84
N GLU A 14 8.03 11.00 -9.61
CA GLU A 14 8.44 9.90 -8.73
C GLU A 14 8.08 8.53 -9.33
N MET A 15 6.89 8.42 -9.93
CA MET A 15 6.50 7.20 -10.66
C MET A 15 7.35 6.95 -11.90
N THR A 16 7.76 8.01 -12.59
CA THR A 16 8.67 7.90 -13.75
C THR A 16 10.04 7.41 -13.30
N ASP A 17 10.55 7.90 -12.19
CA ASP A 17 11.83 7.45 -11.63
C ASP A 17 11.77 5.96 -11.28
N VAL A 18 10.70 5.51 -10.62
CA VAL A 18 10.47 4.09 -10.34
C VAL A 18 10.45 3.26 -11.62
N LEU A 19 9.73 3.69 -12.66
CA LEU A 19 9.65 2.99 -13.94
C LEU A 19 10.98 2.93 -14.68
N THR A 20 11.85 3.92 -14.46
CA THR A 20 13.16 4.00 -15.11
C THR A 20 14.22 3.19 -14.36
N GLU A 21 14.23 3.27 -13.05
CA GLU A 21 15.25 2.64 -12.20
C GLU A 21 14.95 1.16 -11.90
N PHE A 22 13.68 0.81 -11.73
CA PHE A 22 13.29 -0.54 -11.33
C PHE A 22 13.75 -1.65 -12.29
N PRO A 23 13.69 -1.47 -13.63
CA PRO A 23 14.20 -2.45 -14.57
C PRO A 23 15.72 -2.70 -14.49
N SER A 24 16.47 -1.72 -13.97
CA SER A 24 17.93 -1.84 -13.79
C SER A 24 18.32 -2.65 -12.57
N LEU A 25 17.40 -2.86 -11.62
CA LEU A 25 17.62 -3.67 -10.44
C LEU A 25 17.67 -5.14 -10.80
N ILE A 26 18.78 -5.78 -10.45
CA ILE A 26 19.03 -7.19 -10.76
C ILE A 26 18.82 -8.04 -9.51
N ASP A 27 18.07 -9.11 -9.65
CA ASP A 27 17.95 -10.11 -8.62
C ASP A 27 19.27 -10.88 -8.45
N PRO A 28 19.90 -10.81 -7.27
CA PRO A 28 21.18 -11.48 -7.04
C PRO A 28 21.10 -13.00 -7.14
N ARG A 29 19.93 -13.60 -7.06
CA ARG A 29 19.73 -15.05 -7.14
C ARG A 29 19.64 -15.56 -8.57
N THR A 30 18.95 -14.81 -9.43
CA THR A 30 18.65 -15.25 -10.80
C THR A 30 19.46 -14.50 -11.87
N GLY A 31 20.05 -13.37 -11.52
CA GLY A 31 20.73 -12.48 -12.46
C GLY A 31 19.80 -11.77 -13.44
N ARG A 32 18.47 -11.85 -13.23
CA ARG A 32 17.45 -11.22 -14.07
C ARG A 32 16.94 -9.94 -13.42
N SER A 33 16.32 -9.08 -14.21
CA SER A 33 15.67 -7.88 -13.69
C SER A 33 14.58 -8.22 -12.69
N LEU A 34 14.51 -7.48 -11.58
CA LEU A 34 13.42 -7.60 -10.61
C LEU A 34 12.07 -7.25 -11.23
N MET A 35 12.04 -6.49 -12.30
CA MET A 35 10.82 -6.12 -13.01
C MET A 35 10.07 -7.34 -13.57
N GLU A 36 10.76 -8.44 -13.88
CA GLU A 36 10.14 -9.68 -14.36
C GLU A 36 9.19 -10.32 -13.34
N ARG A 37 9.34 -10.00 -12.06
CA ARG A 37 8.50 -10.50 -10.97
C ARG A 37 7.86 -9.38 -10.14
N THR A 38 7.65 -8.25 -10.77
CA THR A 38 7.03 -7.09 -10.12
C THR A 38 5.78 -6.67 -10.88
N ILE A 39 4.71 -6.45 -10.13
CA ILE A 39 3.49 -5.82 -10.63
C ILE A 39 3.50 -4.38 -10.14
N LEU A 40 3.43 -3.44 -11.06
CA LEU A 40 3.33 -2.01 -10.76
C LEU A 40 1.89 -1.54 -10.96
N ILE A 41 1.32 -0.97 -9.91
CA ILE A 41 0.05 -0.26 -9.96
C ILE A 41 0.36 1.23 -9.76
N ALA A 42 0.32 1.98 -10.83
CA ALA A 42 0.62 3.40 -10.82
C ALA A 42 -0.66 4.21 -10.76
N ASN A 43 -0.95 4.79 -9.60
CA ASN A 43 -1.95 5.81 -9.44
C ASN A 43 -1.25 7.13 -9.13
N THR A 44 -1.30 8.07 -10.06
CA THR A 44 -0.68 9.40 -9.89
C THR A 44 -1.67 10.38 -9.26
N SER A 45 -1.15 11.46 -8.70
CA SER A 45 -1.92 12.46 -7.96
C SER A 45 -2.97 13.21 -8.82
N ASN A 46 -2.81 13.20 -10.14
CA ASN A 46 -3.75 13.82 -11.10
C ASN A 46 -4.89 12.89 -11.54
N MET A 47 -4.87 11.63 -11.13
CA MET A 47 -5.96 10.69 -11.43
C MET A 47 -7.16 10.92 -10.52
N PRO A 48 -8.38 10.48 -10.95
CA PRO A 48 -9.58 10.60 -10.14
C PRO A 48 -9.45 9.94 -8.77
N VAL A 49 -10.10 10.53 -7.77
CA VAL A 49 -10.07 10.05 -6.38
C VAL A 49 -10.56 8.62 -6.24
N ALA A 50 -11.60 8.24 -6.99
CA ALA A 50 -12.12 6.87 -6.97
C ALA A 50 -11.07 5.85 -7.48
N ALA A 51 -10.27 6.23 -8.47
CA ALA A 51 -9.17 5.37 -8.95
C ALA A 51 -8.08 5.19 -7.87
N ARG A 52 -7.84 6.23 -7.08
CA ARG A 52 -6.90 6.17 -5.95
C ARG A 52 -7.39 5.21 -4.87
N GLU A 53 -8.66 5.27 -4.51
CA GLU A 53 -9.24 4.33 -3.55
C GLU A 53 -9.14 2.89 -4.03
N VAL A 54 -9.50 2.62 -5.28
CA VAL A 54 -9.51 1.27 -5.86
C VAL A 54 -8.11 0.69 -6.02
N SER A 55 -7.07 1.51 -6.14
CA SER A 55 -5.69 1.04 -6.38
C SER A 55 -5.19 0.05 -5.33
N LEU A 56 -5.47 0.29 -4.05
CA LEU A 56 -5.10 -0.62 -2.96
C LEU A 56 -5.87 -1.94 -3.02
N TYR A 57 -7.15 -1.89 -3.31
CA TYR A 57 -7.97 -3.11 -3.42
C TYR A 57 -7.54 -3.96 -4.61
N SER A 58 -7.22 -3.34 -5.73
CA SER A 58 -6.70 -4.04 -6.90
C SER A 58 -5.36 -4.72 -6.58
N GLY A 59 -4.47 -4.01 -5.90
CA GLY A 59 -3.17 -4.56 -5.51
C GLY A 59 -3.27 -5.74 -4.57
N ILE A 60 -4.09 -5.64 -3.53
CA ILE A 60 -4.25 -6.74 -2.57
C ILE A 60 -4.94 -7.96 -3.21
N THR A 61 -5.87 -7.74 -4.12
CA THR A 61 -6.55 -8.82 -4.84
C THR A 61 -5.57 -9.59 -5.74
N LEU A 62 -4.71 -8.88 -6.46
CA LEU A 62 -3.65 -9.51 -7.25
C LEU A 62 -2.67 -10.29 -6.37
N ALA A 63 -2.29 -9.71 -5.24
CA ALA A 63 -1.41 -10.39 -4.30
C ALA A 63 -2.02 -11.69 -3.75
N GLU A 64 -3.29 -11.67 -3.40
CA GLU A 64 -4.00 -12.86 -2.93
C GLU A 64 -4.14 -13.92 -4.02
N TYR A 65 -4.34 -13.51 -5.27
CA TYR A 65 -4.38 -14.44 -6.40
C TYR A 65 -3.08 -15.24 -6.53
N TYR A 66 -1.94 -14.57 -6.46
CA TYR A 66 -0.64 -15.24 -6.52
C TYR A 66 -0.29 -16.00 -5.24
N ARG A 67 -0.74 -15.52 -4.09
CA ARG A 67 -0.64 -16.27 -2.83
C ARG A 67 -1.34 -17.62 -2.95
N ASP A 68 -2.51 -17.65 -3.56
CA ASP A 68 -3.30 -18.87 -3.72
C ASP A 68 -2.67 -19.86 -4.70
N MET A 69 -1.73 -19.41 -5.52
CA MET A 69 -0.85 -20.28 -6.31
C MET A 69 0.31 -20.88 -5.49
N GLY A 70 0.47 -20.49 -4.24
CA GLY A 70 1.55 -20.94 -3.37
C GLY A 70 2.79 -20.04 -3.41
N MET A 71 2.65 -18.78 -3.83
CA MET A 71 3.76 -17.83 -3.88
C MET A 71 3.85 -16.99 -2.61
N ALA A 72 5.06 -16.56 -2.28
CA ALA A 72 5.30 -15.51 -1.29
C ALA A 72 5.26 -14.16 -1.99
N VAL A 73 4.27 -13.34 -1.65
CA VAL A 73 4.03 -12.03 -2.25
C VAL A 73 4.33 -10.93 -1.25
N ALA A 74 5.08 -9.92 -1.67
CA ALA A 74 5.30 -8.70 -0.90
C ALA A 74 4.54 -7.54 -1.55
N ILE A 75 3.73 -6.83 -0.78
CA ILE A 75 3.06 -5.60 -1.20
C ILE A 75 3.79 -4.42 -0.60
N MET A 76 4.09 -3.44 -1.43
CA MET A 76 4.58 -2.13 -1.03
C MET A 76 3.52 -1.10 -1.43
N ALA A 77 2.85 -0.51 -0.44
CA ALA A 77 1.83 0.52 -0.66
C ALA A 77 2.39 1.90 -0.30
N ASP A 78 2.59 2.72 -1.29
CA ASP A 78 3.11 4.08 -1.15
C ASP A 78 2.11 5.09 -1.75
N SER A 79 1.36 5.82 -0.95
CA SER A 79 1.27 5.70 0.49
C SER A 79 -0.16 5.48 0.96
N THR A 80 -0.34 4.82 2.07
CA THR A 80 -1.66 4.61 2.68
C THR A 80 -2.29 5.92 3.17
N SER A 81 -1.49 6.94 3.46
CA SER A 81 -1.98 8.28 3.80
C SER A 81 -2.76 8.91 2.65
N ARG A 82 -2.28 8.77 1.42
CA ARG A 82 -2.98 9.28 0.22
C ARG A 82 -4.28 8.52 -0.04
N TRP A 83 -4.30 7.23 0.25
CA TRP A 83 -5.52 6.45 0.21
C TRP A 83 -6.55 6.91 1.24
N ALA A 84 -6.12 7.19 2.47
CA ALA A 84 -7.00 7.75 3.51
C ALA A 84 -7.54 9.13 3.13
N GLU A 85 -6.73 9.99 2.50
CA GLU A 85 -7.19 11.27 1.94
C GLU A 85 -8.28 11.05 0.87
N ALA A 86 -8.14 10.03 0.03
CA ALA A 86 -9.16 9.68 -0.96
C ALA A 86 -10.47 9.25 -0.30
N LEU A 87 -10.42 8.44 0.76
CA LEU A 87 -11.60 8.08 1.54
C LEU A 87 -12.26 9.30 2.15
N ARG A 88 -11.48 10.25 2.70
CA ARG A 88 -12.00 11.50 3.25
C ARG A 88 -12.72 12.34 2.19
N GLU A 89 -12.15 12.46 1.01
CA GLU A 89 -12.76 13.23 -0.08
C GLU A 89 -14.05 12.57 -0.58
N LEU A 90 -14.06 11.26 -0.76
CA LEU A 90 -15.26 10.53 -1.19
C LEU A 90 -16.38 10.62 -0.17
N SER A 91 -16.09 10.41 1.12
CA SER A 91 -17.09 10.54 2.18
C SER A 91 -17.66 11.96 2.28
N GLY A 92 -16.82 12.97 2.07
CA GLY A 92 -17.25 14.36 2.02
C GLY A 92 -18.19 14.65 0.85
N ARG A 93 -17.91 14.09 -0.33
CA ARG A 93 -18.81 14.21 -1.50
C ARG A 93 -20.13 13.47 -1.34
N MET A 94 -20.13 12.40 -0.56
CA MET A 94 -21.34 11.64 -0.22
C MET A 94 -22.10 12.21 0.97
N GLU A 95 -21.66 13.36 1.50
CA GLU A 95 -22.26 14.04 2.66
C GLU A 95 -22.36 13.15 3.91
N GLU A 96 -21.43 12.20 4.05
CA GLU A 96 -21.34 11.37 5.24
C GLU A 96 -20.85 12.21 6.43
N MET A 97 -21.30 11.86 7.64
CA MET A 97 -20.89 12.56 8.84
C MET A 97 -19.38 12.37 9.08
N PRO A 98 -18.59 13.46 9.12
CA PRO A 98 -17.17 13.36 9.38
C PRO A 98 -16.88 12.97 10.83
N ALA A 99 -15.86 12.18 11.05
CA ALA A 99 -15.29 11.88 12.35
C ALA A 99 -14.03 12.73 12.60
N GLU A 100 -13.05 12.15 13.25
CA GLU A 100 -11.79 12.81 13.62
C GLU A 100 -11.07 13.39 12.40
N GLU A 101 -10.69 14.65 12.43
CA GLU A 101 -10.02 15.39 11.35
C GLU A 101 -10.68 15.30 9.96
N GLY A 102 -11.99 15.11 9.94
CA GLY A 102 -12.78 15.01 8.70
C GLY A 102 -12.68 13.65 8.00
N PHE A 103 -11.99 12.68 8.57
CA PHE A 103 -12.00 11.31 8.07
C PHE A 103 -13.33 10.62 8.36
N PRO A 104 -13.74 9.64 7.52
CA PRO A 104 -14.93 8.86 7.81
C PRO A 104 -14.73 8.00 9.07
N ALA A 105 -15.84 7.77 9.81
CA ALA A 105 -15.81 6.95 11.02
C ALA A 105 -15.35 5.51 10.77
N TYR A 106 -15.46 5.03 9.55
CA TYR A 106 -15.04 3.69 9.13
C TYR A 106 -13.57 3.60 8.67
N LEU A 107 -12.78 4.67 8.77
CA LEU A 107 -11.35 4.64 8.41
C LEU A 107 -10.59 3.51 9.13
N PRO A 108 -10.74 3.32 10.45
CA PRO A 108 -10.06 2.22 11.14
C PRO A 108 -10.44 0.85 10.59
N THR A 109 -11.71 0.64 10.29
CA THR A 109 -12.21 -0.62 9.73
C THR A 109 -11.61 -0.90 8.36
N ARG A 110 -11.53 0.10 7.49
CA ARG A 110 -10.93 -0.03 6.17
C ARG A 110 -9.42 -0.34 6.23
N LEU A 111 -8.71 0.32 7.15
CA LEU A 111 -7.29 0.02 7.39
C LEU A 111 -7.10 -1.41 7.92
N ALA A 112 -7.94 -1.83 8.86
CA ALA A 112 -7.90 -3.19 9.39
C ALA A 112 -8.16 -4.23 8.30
N GLU A 113 -9.18 -4.05 7.48
CA GLU A 113 -9.52 -4.93 6.36
C GLU A 113 -8.35 -5.09 5.37
N PHE A 114 -7.61 -4.03 5.12
CA PHE A 114 -6.44 -4.08 4.26
C PHE A 114 -5.27 -4.84 4.90
N TYR A 115 -4.90 -4.50 6.12
CA TYR A 115 -3.76 -5.12 6.81
C TYR A 115 -4.02 -6.56 7.27
N GLU A 116 -5.26 -6.93 7.55
CA GLU A 116 -5.63 -8.30 7.93
C GLU A 116 -5.39 -9.33 6.82
N ARG A 117 -5.33 -8.90 5.58
CA ARG A 117 -5.04 -9.78 4.44
C ARG A 117 -3.60 -10.24 4.38
N ALA A 118 -2.71 -9.62 5.15
CA ALA A 118 -1.34 -10.09 5.31
C ALA A 118 -1.28 -11.35 6.17
N GLY A 119 -0.55 -12.34 5.73
CA GLY A 119 -0.34 -13.56 6.49
C GLY A 119 0.16 -14.72 5.65
N ARG A 120 0.52 -15.80 6.35
CA ARG A 120 0.86 -17.07 5.73
C ARG A 120 -0.34 -18.00 5.84
N VAL A 121 -0.69 -18.63 4.75
CA VAL A 121 -1.88 -19.49 4.64
C VAL A 121 -1.56 -20.79 3.93
N THR A 122 -2.33 -21.81 4.24
CA THR A 122 -2.39 -23.05 3.43
C THR A 122 -3.54 -22.89 2.46
N THR A 123 -3.22 -22.95 1.17
CA THR A 123 -4.20 -22.77 0.09
C THR A 123 -5.11 -23.96 -0.07
N LEU A 124 -6.19 -23.83 -0.82
CA LEU A 124 -7.08 -24.94 -1.15
C LEU A 124 -6.36 -26.08 -1.89
N CYS A 125 -5.30 -25.76 -2.62
CA CYS A 125 -4.44 -26.75 -3.29
C CYS A 125 -3.37 -27.36 -2.38
N GLN A 126 -3.48 -27.19 -1.06
CA GLN A 126 -2.53 -27.70 -0.06
C GLN A 126 -1.09 -27.15 -0.21
N LYS A 127 -0.94 -26.00 -0.85
CA LYS A 127 0.32 -25.28 -0.94
C LYS A 127 0.37 -24.18 0.11
N GLU A 128 1.55 -23.86 0.59
CA GLU A 128 1.76 -22.69 1.42
C GLU A 128 1.96 -21.45 0.56
N GLY A 129 1.27 -20.38 0.87
CA GLY A 129 1.44 -19.06 0.28
C GLY A 129 1.43 -17.99 1.35
N SER A 130 1.98 -16.83 1.04
CA SER A 130 2.03 -15.71 1.98
C SER A 130 1.88 -14.36 1.30
N VAL A 131 1.29 -13.41 2.04
CA VAL A 131 1.27 -12.00 1.69
C VAL A 131 1.90 -11.21 2.83
N SER A 132 2.91 -10.42 2.52
CA SER A 132 3.51 -9.45 3.42
C SER A 132 3.16 -8.05 2.94
N VAL A 133 2.64 -7.21 3.83
CA VAL A 133 2.26 -5.84 3.50
C VAL A 133 3.21 -4.85 4.17
N ILE A 134 3.79 -3.99 3.38
CA ILE A 134 4.62 -2.86 3.81
C ILE A 134 3.89 -1.59 3.36
N GLY A 135 3.28 -0.90 4.31
CA GLY A 135 2.57 0.34 4.04
C GLY A 135 3.40 1.55 4.45
N ALA A 136 3.62 2.47 3.52
CA ALA A 136 4.20 3.77 3.83
C ALA A 136 3.12 4.69 4.39
N VAL A 137 3.44 5.38 5.47
CA VAL A 137 2.59 6.41 6.07
C VAL A 137 3.39 7.70 6.11
N SER A 138 2.78 8.78 5.63
CA SER A 138 3.40 10.11 5.57
C SER A 138 2.62 11.07 6.44
N PRO A 139 2.84 11.07 7.77
CA PRO A 139 2.11 11.96 8.66
C PRO A 139 2.48 13.42 8.40
N PRO A 140 1.50 14.33 8.28
CA PRO A 140 1.76 15.76 8.09
C PRO A 140 2.64 16.33 9.22
N GLY A 141 3.71 17.03 8.86
CA GLY A 141 4.63 17.62 9.83
C GLY A 141 5.42 16.63 10.69
N GLY A 142 5.34 15.34 10.39
CA GLY A 142 5.95 14.29 11.21
C GLY A 142 5.18 13.98 12.49
N ASP A 143 3.92 14.37 12.57
CA ASP A 143 3.06 14.14 13.74
C ASP A 143 2.45 12.73 13.70
N PHE A 144 3.01 11.83 14.52
CA PHE A 144 2.51 10.45 14.67
C PHE A 144 1.19 10.35 15.45
N SER A 145 0.62 11.45 15.92
CA SER A 145 -0.70 11.46 16.59
C SER A 145 -1.86 11.61 15.62
N GLU A 146 -1.59 11.87 14.33
CA GLU A 146 -2.64 11.99 13.32
C GLU A 146 -3.44 10.68 13.15
N PRO A 147 -4.73 10.75 12.76
CA PRO A 147 -5.63 9.60 12.80
C PRO A 147 -5.17 8.38 12.00
N VAL A 148 -4.64 8.58 10.79
CA VAL A 148 -4.20 7.47 9.93
C VAL A 148 -3.08 6.68 10.58
N THR A 149 -2.07 7.36 11.11
CA THR A 149 -0.94 6.74 11.80
C THR A 149 -1.39 6.06 13.09
N GLN A 150 -2.24 6.70 13.88
CA GLN A 150 -2.75 6.14 15.14
C GLN A 150 -3.58 4.88 14.90
N HIS A 151 -4.44 4.88 13.92
CA HIS A 151 -5.24 3.70 13.59
C HIS A 151 -4.36 2.59 12.99
N THR A 152 -3.43 2.93 12.11
CA THR A 152 -2.51 1.96 11.53
C THR A 152 -1.68 1.23 12.60
N LYS A 153 -1.16 1.96 13.60
CA LYS A 153 -0.41 1.36 14.72
C LYS A 153 -1.14 0.25 15.46
N ARG A 154 -2.47 0.27 15.45
CA ARG A 154 -3.29 -0.75 16.14
C ARG A 154 -3.31 -2.09 15.41
N PHE A 155 -3.06 -2.10 14.11
CA PHE A 155 -3.21 -3.28 13.24
C PHE A 155 -1.89 -3.88 12.78
N ILE A 156 -0.78 -3.17 12.97
CA ILE A 156 0.55 -3.60 12.55
C ILE A 156 1.36 -4.14 13.74
N ARG A 157 2.27 -5.06 13.44
CA ARG A 157 3.20 -5.60 14.44
C ARG A 157 4.53 -4.85 14.51
N CYS A 158 4.91 -4.19 13.44
CA CYS A 158 6.18 -3.50 13.32
C CYS A 158 5.98 -2.13 12.70
N LEU A 159 6.54 -1.10 13.30
CA LEU A 159 6.58 0.26 12.78
C LEU A 159 8.04 0.71 12.67
N TRP A 160 8.43 1.13 11.48
CA TRP A 160 9.72 1.76 11.24
C TRP A 160 9.54 3.27 11.13
N ALA A 161 10.03 3.97 12.11
CA ALA A 161 10.09 5.42 12.07
C ALA A 161 11.37 5.85 11.33
N LEU A 162 11.21 6.51 10.19
CA LEU A 162 12.34 7.03 9.44
C LEU A 162 12.86 8.31 10.10
N ALA A 163 14.16 8.39 10.28
CA ALA A 163 14.81 9.57 10.82
C ALA A 163 14.85 10.68 9.76
N ARG A 164 14.40 11.87 10.11
CA ARG A 164 14.36 13.03 9.22
C ARG A 164 15.74 13.41 8.68
N GLU A 165 16.77 13.16 9.48
CA GLU A 165 18.17 13.43 9.16
C GLU A 165 18.72 12.56 8.03
N LEU A 166 18.03 11.43 7.73
CA LEU A 166 18.40 10.50 6.66
C LEU A 166 17.62 10.75 5.36
N ALA A 167 16.74 11.75 5.34
CA ALA A 167 15.98 12.13 4.15
C ALA A 167 16.81 13.09 3.29
N HIS A 168 17.70 12.54 2.49
CA HIS A 168 18.52 13.29 1.51
C HIS A 168 18.29 12.73 0.11
#